data_5978d24307626e52009ed1b5dd6493fc
#
_entry.id   5978d24307626e52009ed1b5dd6493fc
#
_cell.length_a   1.000
_cell.length_b   1.000
_cell.length_c   1.000
_cell.angle_alpha   90.00
_cell.angle_beta   90.00
_cell.angle_gamma   90.00
#
_symmetry.space_group_name_H-M   'P 1'
#
loop_
_entity.id
_entity.type
_entity.pdbx_description
1 polymer ?
#
loop_
_entity_poly.entity_id
_entity_poly.type
_entity_poly.pdbx_seq_one_letter_code
_entity_poly.pdbx_strand_id
1 'polypeptide(L)'
;ADPVEIFTGAVSGKYIRAVEKTRGKILTCDGELKLVPYHEISSGKTRDGAEAFHDEEYTYLKSVDSTEDRTAKKYLTAVYIAEGQLPQEFKIIKRDQVGYVTELLADGNTLEGENFRQGMNLASGNFSLQKTGDQYRFLCKGQGHGLGFSQYGGNELAKNGSNWEEL
;
A
#
# COMPACT_ATOMS: atom_id res chain seq x y z
N ALA A 1 -2.00 14.97 19.57
CA ALA A 1 -1.38 13.91 20.39
C ALA A 1 0.13 14.01 20.23
N ASP A 2 0.84 14.05 21.33
CA ASP A 2 2.30 14.18 21.35
C ASP A 2 2.90 12.86 20.80
N PRO A 3 3.73 12.88 19.76
CA PRO A 3 4.28 11.65 19.15
C PRO A 3 5.15 10.83 20.11
N VAL A 4 5.46 11.34 21.29
CA VAL A 4 6.26 10.65 22.32
C VAL A 4 5.44 9.58 23.07
N GLU A 5 4.13 9.68 23.13
CA GLU A 5 3.29 8.70 23.87
C GLU A 5 3.10 7.35 23.17
N ILE A 6 3.48 7.23 21.89
CA ILE A 6 3.30 5.99 21.11
C ILE A 6 4.38 4.94 21.45
N PHE A 7 5.44 5.29 22.18
CA PHE A 7 6.60 4.42 22.45
C PHE A 7 6.84 4.17 23.95
N THR A 8 5.89 3.57 24.63
CA THR A 8 6.06 3.15 26.04
C THR A 8 6.83 1.82 26.22
N GLY A 9 7.31 1.22 25.13
CA GLY A 9 8.20 0.04 25.15
C GLY A 9 9.68 0.43 25.03
N ALA A 10 10.61 -0.46 25.42
CA ALA A 10 12.05 -0.24 25.25
C ALA A 10 12.40 -0.02 23.76
N VAL A 11 12.52 1.23 23.35
CA VAL A 11 12.87 1.60 21.97
C VAL A 11 14.34 1.24 21.72
N SER A 12 14.58 0.43 20.68
CA SER A 12 15.94 0.09 20.26
C SER A 12 16.77 1.36 20.02
N GLY A 13 18.02 1.41 20.47
CA GLY A 13 18.92 2.55 20.28
C GLY A 13 19.12 2.97 18.81
N LYS A 14 18.84 2.09 17.85
CA LYS A 14 18.85 2.44 16.42
C LYS A 14 17.72 3.42 16.04
N TYR A 15 16.53 3.26 16.61
CA TYR A 15 15.41 4.17 16.36
C TYR A 15 15.64 5.54 17.01
N ILE A 16 16.20 5.56 18.23
CA ILE A 16 16.59 6.80 18.90
C ILE A 16 17.57 7.58 18.02
N ARG A 17 18.64 6.94 17.55
CA ARG A 17 19.61 7.57 16.64
C ARG A 17 18.99 8.04 15.32
N ALA A 18 18.03 7.29 14.76
CA ALA A 18 17.34 7.71 13.54
C ALA A 18 16.54 9.01 13.77
N VAL A 19 15.75 9.06 14.84
CA VAL A 19 14.98 10.26 15.22
C VAL A 19 15.92 11.45 15.50
N GLU A 20 17.04 11.25 16.19
CA GLU A 20 18.02 12.32 16.46
C GLU A 20 18.64 12.87 15.16
N LYS A 21 19.00 11.98 14.21
CA LYS A 21 19.57 12.38 12.91
C LYS A 21 18.59 13.13 12.01
N THR A 22 17.30 12.83 12.11
CA THR A 22 16.25 13.47 11.30
C THR A 22 15.48 14.54 12.05
N ARG A 23 15.92 14.89 13.27
CA ARG A 23 15.25 15.88 14.12
C ARG A 23 15.09 17.22 13.41
N GLY A 24 13.86 17.75 13.36
CA GLY A 24 13.54 19.00 12.67
C GLY A 24 13.52 18.93 11.14
N LYS A 25 13.72 17.73 10.56
CA LYS A 25 13.52 17.48 9.13
C LYS A 25 12.07 17.13 8.85
N ILE A 26 11.51 17.74 7.82
CA ILE A 26 10.14 17.52 7.35
C ILE A 26 10.16 17.34 5.84
N LEU A 27 9.22 16.56 5.33
CA LEU A 27 9.02 16.45 3.88
C LEU A 27 8.06 17.54 3.41
N THR A 28 8.46 18.25 2.38
CA THR A 28 7.64 19.29 1.73
C THR A 28 7.61 19.05 0.22
N CYS A 29 6.54 19.51 -0.42
CA CYS A 29 6.46 19.63 -1.86
C CYS A 29 6.15 21.10 -2.19
N ASP A 30 6.98 21.72 -3.03
CA ASP A 30 6.89 23.16 -3.37
C ASP A 30 6.84 24.09 -2.14
N GLY A 31 7.56 23.70 -1.06
CA GLY A 31 7.64 24.43 0.20
C GLY A 31 6.45 24.24 1.15
N GLU A 32 5.45 23.47 0.78
CA GLU A 32 4.28 23.16 1.58
C GLU A 32 4.32 21.77 2.19
N LEU A 33 3.73 21.62 3.38
CA LEU A 33 3.48 20.30 3.98
C LEU A 33 2.40 19.58 3.17
N LYS A 34 2.71 18.38 2.75
CA LYS A 34 1.77 17.51 2.02
C LYS A 34 1.59 16.17 2.74
N LEU A 35 0.52 15.44 2.40
CA LEU A 35 0.32 14.08 2.85
C LEU A 35 1.49 13.20 2.36
N VAL A 36 2.14 12.48 3.26
CA VAL A 36 3.24 11.56 2.96
C VAL A 36 2.86 10.13 3.39
N PRO A 37 2.02 9.44 2.62
CA PRO A 37 1.57 8.10 2.94
C PRO A 37 2.72 7.10 2.84
N TYR A 38 2.58 5.99 3.55
CA TYR A 38 3.48 4.85 3.48
C TYR A 38 2.70 3.54 3.57
N HIS A 39 3.27 2.48 3.07
CA HIS A 39 2.69 1.14 3.11
C HIS A 39 3.80 0.10 3.35
N GLU A 40 3.41 -1.14 3.69
CA GLU A 40 4.37 -2.17 4.08
C GLU A 40 5.17 -2.68 2.87
N ILE A 41 4.49 -3.10 1.78
CA ILE A 41 5.08 -3.70 0.58
C ILE A 41 4.27 -3.26 -0.63
N SER A 42 4.89 -2.66 -1.65
CA SER A 42 4.21 -2.35 -2.91
C SER A 42 4.00 -3.59 -3.78
N SER A 43 3.24 -3.46 -4.85
CA SER A 43 3.13 -4.51 -5.87
C SER A 43 4.35 -4.59 -6.81
N GLY A 44 5.47 -3.96 -6.46
CA GLY A 44 6.70 -3.79 -7.25
C GLY A 44 6.77 -2.42 -7.92
N LYS A 45 5.72 -1.61 -7.74
CA LYS A 45 5.62 -0.22 -8.15
C LYS A 45 4.58 0.48 -7.27
N THR A 46 4.82 1.73 -6.89
CA THR A 46 3.86 2.52 -6.11
C THR A 46 2.75 3.06 -7.01
N ARG A 47 1.60 3.39 -6.43
CA ARG A 47 0.49 3.99 -7.16
C ARG A 47 0.72 5.48 -7.39
N ASP A 48 0.15 6.00 -8.46
CA ASP A 48 0.02 7.44 -8.70
C ASP A 48 -1.09 8.02 -7.82
N GLY A 49 -0.80 9.15 -7.16
CA GLY A 49 -1.74 9.75 -6.21
C GLY A 49 -2.93 10.40 -6.89
N ALA A 50 -2.71 11.12 -7.99
CA ALA A 50 -3.80 11.78 -8.70
C ALA A 50 -4.79 10.73 -9.27
N GLU A 51 -4.27 9.64 -9.82
CA GLU A 51 -5.11 8.53 -10.29
C GLU A 51 -5.86 7.85 -9.14
N ALA A 52 -5.19 7.60 -8.00
CA ALA A 52 -5.77 6.86 -6.89
C ALA A 52 -6.83 7.64 -6.11
N PHE A 53 -6.67 8.95 -5.98
CA PHE A 53 -7.60 9.84 -5.28
C PHE A 53 -8.59 10.55 -6.22
N HIS A 54 -8.39 10.43 -7.55
CA HIS A 54 -9.15 11.19 -8.56
C HIS A 54 -9.06 12.71 -8.32
N ASP A 55 -7.87 13.18 -7.91
CA ASP A 55 -7.63 14.56 -7.51
C ASP A 55 -6.21 15.00 -7.89
N GLU A 56 -6.10 16.05 -8.70
CA GLU A 56 -4.86 16.65 -9.17
C GLU A 56 -4.00 17.24 -8.03
N GLU A 57 -4.58 17.49 -6.87
CA GLU A 57 -3.81 17.93 -5.70
C GLU A 57 -2.74 16.90 -5.27
N TYR A 58 -2.92 15.61 -5.63
CA TYR A 58 -2.02 14.53 -5.27
C TYR A 58 -1.01 14.16 -6.36
N THR A 59 -0.81 15.01 -7.39
CA THR A 59 0.17 14.77 -8.46
C THR A 59 1.62 14.67 -8.00
N TYR A 60 1.93 15.14 -6.80
CA TYR A 60 3.25 14.98 -6.17
C TYR A 60 3.54 13.53 -5.73
N LEU A 61 2.53 12.71 -5.51
CA LEU A 61 2.65 11.27 -5.22
C LEU A 61 2.78 10.50 -6.54
N LYS A 62 3.93 10.59 -7.16
CA LYS A 62 4.19 9.89 -8.43
C LYS A 62 4.41 8.41 -8.22
N SER A 63 3.97 7.62 -9.20
CA SER A 63 4.27 6.20 -9.28
C SER A 63 5.76 5.99 -9.54
N VAL A 64 6.43 5.23 -8.67
CA VAL A 64 7.85 4.89 -8.77
C VAL A 64 8.06 3.38 -8.66
N ASP A 65 9.11 2.88 -9.31
CA ASP A 65 9.49 1.47 -9.21
C ASP A 65 10.00 1.15 -7.80
N SER A 66 9.58 0.03 -7.26
CA SER A 66 10.00 -0.53 -5.96
C SER A 66 10.16 -2.04 -6.13
N THR A 67 11.11 -2.43 -6.99
CA THR A 67 11.31 -3.82 -7.43
C THR A 67 11.78 -4.73 -6.31
N GLU A 68 12.46 -4.16 -5.30
CA GLU A 68 12.92 -4.82 -4.08
C GLU A 68 11.77 -5.48 -3.33
N ASP A 69 10.59 -4.88 -3.36
CA ASP A 69 9.38 -5.40 -2.72
C ASP A 69 9.02 -6.82 -3.16
N ARG A 70 9.39 -7.18 -4.41
CA ARG A 70 9.13 -8.52 -4.96
C ARG A 70 9.88 -9.64 -4.25
N THR A 71 10.93 -9.30 -3.48
CA THR A 71 11.71 -10.25 -2.69
C THR A 71 11.12 -10.50 -1.31
N ALA A 72 10.12 -9.71 -0.91
CA ALA A 72 9.49 -9.83 0.40
C ALA A 72 8.75 -11.17 0.54
N LYS A 73 8.92 -11.84 1.67
CA LYS A 73 8.23 -13.11 1.98
C LYS A 73 6.71 -13.02 1.88
N LYS A 74 6.15 -11.84 2.17
CA LYS A 74 4.71 -11.55 2.12
C LYS A 74 4.30 -10.82 0.84
N TYR A 75 5.16 -10.78 -0.17
CA TYR A 75 4.83 -10.14 -1.45
C TYR A 75 3.60 -10.75 -2.12
N LEU A 76 3.48 -12.08 -2.07
CA LEU A 76 2.30 -12.80 -2.54
C LEU A 76 1.59 -13.42 -1.35
N THR A 77 0.32 -13.09 -1.19
CA THR A 77 -0.56 -13.68 -0.17
C THR A 77 -1.86 -14.15 -0.80
N ALA A 78 -2.40 -15.26 -0.32
CA ALA A 78 -3.66 -15.80 -0.80
C ALA A 78 -4.69 -15.87 0.34
N VAL A 79 -5.90 -15.40 0.05
CA VAL A 79 -7.06 -15.54 0.94
C VAL A 79 -8.12 -16.34 0.19
N TYR A 80 -8.74 -17.31 0.87
CA TYR A 80 -9.83 -18.10 0.34
C TYR A 80 -11.12 -17.69 1.03
N ILE A 81 -12.12 -17.35 0.23
CA ILE A 81 -13.42 -16.85 0.69
C ILE A 81 -14.50 -17.74 0.08
N ALA A 82 -15.39 -18.28 0.90
CA ALA A 82 -16.50 -19.09 0.42
C ALA A 82 -17.40 -18.28 -0.52
N GLU A 83 -17.90 -18.90 -1.59
CA GLU A 83 -18.75 -18.23 -2.58
C GLU A 83 -19.97 -17.55 -1.92
N GLY A 84 -20.57 -18.18 -0.93
CA GLY A 84 -21.71 -17.62 -0.21
C GLY A 84 -21.40 -16.38 0.69
N GLN A 85 -20.13 -16.01 0.85
CA GLN A 85 -19.70 -14.81 1.55
C GLN A 85 -19.43 -13.64 0.59
N LEU A 86 -19.49 -13.88 -0.71
CA LEU A 86 -19.32 -12.86 -1.74
C LEU A 86 -20.68 -12.47 -2.33
N PRO A 87 -20.80 -11.28 -2.93
CA PRO A 87 -21.94 -10.89 -3.74
C PRO A 87 -22.20 -11.93 -4.84
N GLN A 88 -23.46 -12.15 -5.22
CA GLN A 88 -23.82 -13.11 -6.27
C GLN A 88 -23.28 -12.66 -7.64
N GLU A 89 -23.41 -11.36 -7.93
CA GLU A 89 -22.75 -10.73 -9.07
C GLU A 89 -21.51 -9.99 -8.55
N PHE A 90 -20.32 -10.50 -8.90
CA PHE A 90 -19.05 -9.92 -8.50
C PHE A 90 -18.10 -9.81 -9.70
N LYS A 91 -17.67 -8.59 -10.04
CA LYS A 91 -16.79 -8.34 -11.17
C LYS A 91 -15.87 -7.14 -10.92
N ILE A 92 -14.58 -7.32 -11.23
CA ILE A 92 -13.64 -6.21 -11.26
C ILE A 92 -13.92 -5.38 -12.53
N ILE A 93 -14.21 -4.09 -12.36
CA ILE A 93 -14.55 -3.16 -13.44
C ILE A 93 -13.32 -2.41 -13.90
N LYS A 94 -12.52 -1.87 -12.93
CA LYS A 94 -11.39 -1.00 -13.25
C LYS A 94 -10.21 -1.27 -12.36
N ARG A 95 -9.02 -1.05 -12.94
CA ARG A 95 -7.74 -1.02 -12.24
C ARG A 95 -6.98 0.23 -12.60
N ASP A 96 -6.12 0.70 -11.69
CA ASP A 96 -5.13 1.71 -12.02
C ASP A 96 -3.98 1.13 -12.86
N GLN A 97 -3.07 2.02 -13.30
CA GLN A 97 -1.96 1.66 -14.18
C GLN A 97 -0.98 0.64 -13.57
N VAL A 98 -0.96 0.50 -12.26
CA VAL A 98 -0.10 -0.46 -11.55
C VAL A 98 -0.84 -1.71 -11.08
N GLY A 99 -2.13 -1.83 -11.44
CA GLY A 99 -2.94 -3.04 -11.28
C GLY A 99 -3.77 -3.12 -10.01
N TYR A 100 -3.81 -2.08 -9.18
CA TYR A 100 -4.74 -2.02 -8.04
C TYR A 100 -6.17 -1.87 -8.55
N VAL A 101 -7.08 -2.63 -7.95
CA VAL A 101 -8.51 -2.54 -8.24
C VAL A 101 -9.03 -1.20 -7.71
N THR A 102 -9.61 -0.41 -8.59
CA THR A 102 -10.22 0.89 -8.23
C THR A 102 -11.73 0.80 -8.16
N GLU A 103 -12.35 -0.04 -9.00
CA GLU A 103 -13.79 -0.22 -9.03
C GLU A 103 -14.18 -1.70 -9.20
N LEU A 104 -15.23 -2.11 -8.49
CA LEU A 104 -15.88 -3.43 -8.59
C LEU A 104 -17.39 -3.25 -8.73
N LEU A 105 -18.02 -4.17 -9.46
CA LEU A 105 -19.47 -4.36 -9.43
C LEU A 105 -19.79 -5.46 -8.41
N ALA A 106 -20.75 -5.22 -7.53
CA ALA A 106 -21.23 -6.14 -6.51
C ALA A 106 -22.75 -6.04 -6.39
N ASP A 107 -23.48 -7.04 -6.85
CA ASP A 107 -24.95 -7.09 -6.84
C ASP A 107 -25.60 -5.80 -7.40
N GLY A 108 -25.13 -5.35 -8.57
CA GLY A 108 -25.62 -4.15 -9.25
C GLY A 108 -25.10 -2.81 -8.69
N ASN A 109 -24.29 -2.83 -7.62
CA ASN A 109 -23.69 -1.62 -7.04
C ASN A 109 -22.21 -1.52 -7.36
N THR A 110 -21.74 -0.32 -7.68
CA THR A 110 -20.31 -0.03 -7.82
C THR A 110 -19.69 0.21 -6.45
N LEU A 111 -18.62 -0.50 -6.15
CA LEU A 111 -17.82 -0.35 -4.94
C LEU A 111 -16.44 0.16 -5.27
N GLU A 112 -15.89 1.01 -4.43
CA GLU A 112 -14.50 1.41 -4.47
C GLU A 112 -13.59 0.26 -4.04
N GLY A 113 -12.49 0.03 -4.77
CA GLY A 113 -11.58 -1.08 -4.54
C GLY A 113 -10.92 -1.08 -3.17
N GLU A 114 -10.54 0.09 -2.63
CA GLU A 114 -9.93 0.19 -1.31
C GLU A 114 -10.93 -0.15 -0.19
N ASN A 115 -12.17 0.31 -0.30
CA ASN A 115 -13.23 -0.04 0.65
C ASN A 115 -13.52 -1.55 0.63
N PHE A 116 -13.54 -2.15 -0.56
CA PHE A 116 -13.67 -3.60 -0.69
C PHE A 116 -12.48 -4.34 -0.07
N ARG A 117 -11.24 -3.90 -0.37
CA ARG A 117 -10.02 -4.47 0.23
C ARG A 117 -10.09 -4.51 1.75
N GLN A 118 -10.47 -3.38 2.36
CA GLN A 118 -10.59 -3.26 3.82
C GLN A 118 -11.71 -4.13 4.38
N GLY A 119 -12.91 -4.09 3.77
CA GLY A 119 -14.06 -4.89 4.19
C GLY A 119 -13.83 -6.39 4.14
N MET A 120 -13.05 -6.85 3.14
CA MET A 120 -12.69 -8.26 2.96
C MET A 120 -11.36 -8.63 3.63
N ASN A 121 -10.72 -7.70 4.34
CA ASN A 121 -9.42 -7.86 5.00
C ASN A 121 -8.33 -8.43 4.06
N LEU A 122 -8.33 -7.97 2.81
CA LEU A 122 -7.30 -8.35 1.85
C LEU A 122 -6.01 -7.59 2.10
N ALA A 123 -4.89 -8.27 1.91
CA ALA A 123 -3.56 -7.71 2.14
C ALA A 123 -3.26 -6.50 1.24
N SER A 124 -3.71 -6.53 -0.01
CA SER A 124 -3.48 -5.47 -1.00
C SER A 124 -4.68 -5.30 -1.92
N GLY A 125 -4.89 -4.08 -2.42
CA GLY A 125 -5.84 -3.79 -3.50
C GLY A 125 -5.39 -4.31 -4.88
N ASN A 126 -4.11 -4.68 -5.02
CA ASN A 126 -3.62 -5.38 -6.22
C ASN A 126 -3.86 -6.88 -6.06
N PHE A 127 -5.05 -7.33 -6.36
CA PHE A 127 -5.41 -8.74 -6.27
C PHE A 127 -5.97 -9.29 -7.58
N SER A 128 -5.79 -10.57 -7.79
CA SER A 128 -6.49 -11.37 -8.81
C SER A 128 -7.42 -12.37 -8.14
N LEU A 129 -8.47 -12.74 -8.88
CA LEU A 129 -9.55 -13.61 -8.42
C LEU A 129 -9.57 -14.90 -9.23
N GLN A 130 -9.67 -16.03 -8.56
CA GLN A 130 -9.80 -17.34 -9.18
C GLN A 130 -10.84 -18.18 -8.41
N LYS A 131 -11.84 -18.69 -9.13
CA LYS A 131 -12.78 -19.66 -8.55
C LYS A 131 -12.09 -21.02 -8.38
N THR A 132 -12.23 -21.61 -7.20
CA THR A 132 -11.66 -22.91 -6.85
C THR A 132 -12.71 -23.70 -6.07
N GLY A 133 -13.47 -24.55 -6.75
CA GLY A 133 -14.62 -25.26 -6.17
C GLY A 133 -15.71 -24.29 -5.72
N ASP A 134 -16.06 -24.34 -4.43
CA ASP A 134 -17.04 -23.51 -3.75
C ASP A 134 -16.44 -22.25 -3.08
N GLN A 135 -15.19 -21.94 -3.41
CA GLN A 135 -14.45 -20.79 -2.88
C GLN A 135 -13.84 -19.94 -3.99
N TYR A 136 -13.55 -18.70 -3.66
CA TYR A 136 -12.72 -17.81 -4.46
C TYR A 136 -11.38 -17.58 -3.76
N ARG A 137 -10.30 -17.80 -4.52
CA ARG A 137 -8.95 -17.44 -4.10
C ARG A 137 -8.65 -16.00 -4.55
N PHE A 138 -8.39 -15.13 -3.60
CA PHE A 138 -7.83 -13.80 -3.83
C PHE A 138 -6.32 -13.90 -3.69
N LEU A 139 -5.59 -13.71 -4.78
CA LEU A 139 -4.13 -13.65 -4.77
C LEU A 139 -3.72 -12.18 -4.79
N CYS A 140 -3.24 -11.67 -3.67
CA CYS A 140 -2.80 -10.29 -3.47
C CYS A 140 -1.30 -10.14 -3.73
N LYS A 141 -0.90 -9.04 -4.39
CA LYS A 141 0.48 -8.60 -4.56
C LYS A 141 0.74 -7.38 -3.70
N GLY A 142 1.73 -7.48 -2.81
CA GLY A 142 2.07 -6.43 -1.86
C GLY A 142 1.21 -6.46 -0.59
N GLN A 143 1.43 -5.45 0.28
CA GLN A 143 0.74 -5.26 1.55
C GLN A 143 0.40 -3.77 1.71
N GLY A 144 -0.87 -3.43 1.84
CA GLY A 144 -1.37 -2.07 2.01
C GLY A 144 -1.89 -1.44 0.71
N HIS A 145 -2.06 -0.12 0.77
CA HIS A 145 -2.71 0.68 -0.29
C HIS A 145 -1.79 1.05 -1.48
N GLY A 146 -0.48 0.86 -1.36
CA GLY A 146 0.50 1.08 -2.43
C GLY A 146 0.85 2.53 -2.75
N LEU A 147 0.38 3.52 -1.97
CA LEU A 147 0.68 4.94 -2.14
C LEU A 147 1.89 5.36 -1.33
N GLY A 148 2.72 6.25 -1.91
CA GLY A 148 3.87 6.85 -1.24
C GLY A 148 4.99 5.86 -0.97
N PHE A 149 5.59 5.91 0.24
CA PHE A 149 6.80 5.18 0.59
C PHE A 149 6.54 3.70 0.88
N SER A 150 7.29 2.80 0.23
CA SER A 150 7.33 1.39 0.60
C SER A 150 8.33 1.16 1.73
N GLN A 151 7.86 0.69 2.89
CA GLN A 151 8.72 0.41 4.04
C GLN A 151 9.71 -0.73 3.76
N TYR A 152 9.26 -1.79 3.10
CA TYR A 152 10.14 -2.91 2.74
C TYR A 152 11.15 -2.49 1.68
N GLY A 153 10.70 -1.87 0.58
CA GLY A 153 11.57 -1.41 -0.49
C GLY A 153 12.65 -0.45 0.00
N GLY A 154 12.25 0.57 0.79
CA GLY A 154 13.19 1.50 1.39
C GLY A 154 14.18 0.84 2.35
N ASN A 155 13.74 -0.18 3.13
CA ASN A 155 14.66 -0.93 4.00
C ASN A 155 15.68 -1.75 3.19
N GLU A 156 15.29 -2.36 2.07
CA GLU A 156 16.24 -3.08 1.21
C GLU A 156 17.23 -2.12 0.53
N LEU A 157 16.77 -0.96 0.04
CA LEU A 157 17.65 0.09 -0.50
C LEU A 157 18.64 0.59 0.57
N ALA A 158 18.17 0.81 1.79
CA ALA A 158 19.04 1.21 2.91
C ALA A 158 20.10 0.14 3.25
N LYS A 159 19.76 -1.15 3.19
CA LYS A 159 20.74 -2.26 3.34
C LYS A 159 21.80 -2.24 2.24
N ASN A 160 21.44 -1.78 1.05
CA ASN A 160 22.34 -1.66 -0.10
C ASN A 160 23.12 -0.33 -0.11
N GLY A 161 23.00 0.48 0.95
CA GLY A 161 23.80 1.68 1.18
C GLY A 161 23.10 3.01 0.96
N SER A 162 21.84 3.02 0.52
CA SER A 162 21.08 4.28 0.39
C SER A 162 20.86 4.93 1.76
N ASN A 163 21.01 6.22 1.80
CA ASN A 163 20.70 7.02 2.98
C ASN A 163 19.25 7.53 2.94
N TRP A 164 18.77 8.13 4.03
CA TRP A 164 17.38 8.56 4.16
C TRP A 164 16.98 9.73 3.23
N GLU A 165 17.95 10.49 2.70
CA GLU A 165 17.71 11.57 1.73
C GLU A 165 17.57 11.04 0.29
N GLU A 166 18.02 9.81 0.04
CA GLU A 166 17.94 9.14 -1.26
C GLU A 166 16.71 8.23 -1.39
N LEU A 167 16.06 7.92 -0.27
CA LEU A 167 14.87 7.08 -0.19
C LEU A 167 13.60 7.90 -0.41
#